data_9f4f176e5efa199c4097ef80df4f5047
#
_entry.id   9f4f176e5efa199c4097ef80df4f5047
#
_cell.length_a   1.000
_cell.length_b   1.000
_cell.length_c   1.000
_cell.angle_alpha   90.00
_cell.angle_beta   90.00
_cell.angle_gamma   90.00
#
_symmetry.space_group_name_H-M   'P 1'
#
loop_
_entity.id
_entity.type
_entity.pdbx_description
1 polymer ?
#
loop_
_entity_poly.entity_id
_entity_poly.type
_entity_poly.pdbx_seq_one_letter_code
_entity_poly.pdbx_strand_id
1 'polypeptide(L)'
;MSTLAHVLEANGLATVALGSVRGQLESTAPPRGLFCDFPLGRPLGKPDDADFQHRVLAHAFAMLERTEPGIEAFSEVISDESEVLSCPMPPRAESDEHPAVVEARALRPAYERTIARYGERLGAFRLMGPDEVPAAIATFAAVAGGAPWRDAGIPGIPARVVQDIRGYYEAAAVSLADHTPSAFEDTRWFQHETEAGQAILGAKREMEAQGAKPGLWQYLTTGAAAD
;
A
#
# COMPACT_ATOMS: atom_id res chain seq x y z
N MET A 1 -12.95 9.45 -1.90
CA MET A 1 -13.07 10.49 -2.95
C MET A 1 -14.35 10.32 -3.75
N SER A 2 -14.64 9.14 -4.33
CA SER A 2 -15.84 8.92 -5.14
C SER A 2 -17.17 9.21 -4.40
N THR A 3 -17.28 8.90 -3.10
CA THR A 3 -18.44 9.26 -2.28
C THR A 3 -18.64 10.77 -2.20
N LEU A 4 -17.55 11.54 -2.14
CA LEU A 4 -17.64 13.00 -2.14
C LEU A 4 -18.16 13.53 -3.49
N ALA A 5 -17.80 12.88 -4.61
CA ALA A 5 -18.33 13.25 -5.92
C ALA A 5 -19.86 13.21 -5.96
N HIS A 6 -20.50 12.17 -5.40
CA HIS A 6 -21.96 12.10 -5.30
C HIS A 6 -22.56 13.27 -4.50
N VAL A 7 -21.93 13.64 -3.38
CA VAL A 7 -22.41 14.75 -2.55
C VAL A 7 -22.28 16.09 -3.30
N LEU A 8 -21.16 16.32 -3.97
CA LEU A 8 -20.93 17.56 -4.73
C LEU A 8 -21.88 17.68 -5.91
N GLU A 9 -22.08 16.60 -6.67
CA GLU A 9 -23.02 16.57 -7.80
C GLU A 9 -24.48 16.80 -7.34
N ALA A 10 -24.88 16.22 -6.22
CA ALA A 10 -26.20 16.48 -5.62
C ALA A 10 -26.40 17.95 -5.23
N ASN A 11 -25.32 18.71 -5.08
CA ASN A 11 -25.33 20.15 -4.82
C ASN A 11 -25.00 21.01 -6.05
N GLY A 12 -25.07 20.44 -7.25
CA GLY A 12 -24.91 21.17 -8.52
C GLY A 12 -23.47 21.42 -8.95
N LEU A 13 -22.49 20.75 -8.36
CA LEU A 13 -21.08 20.86 -8.74
C LEU A 13 -20.67 19.65 -9.58
N ALA A 14 -20.29 19.87 -10.84
CA ALA A 14 -19.78 18.83 -11.70
C ALA A 14 -18.42 18.32 -11.18
N THR A 15 -18.25 16.99 -11.18
CA THR A 15 -17.05 16.34 -10.65
C THR A 15 -16.53 15.24 -11.58
N VAL A 16 -15.23 14.97 -11.53
CA VAL A 16 -14.60 13.75 -12.07
C VAL A 16 -13.75 13.12 -10.98
N ALA A 17 -13.96 11.84 -10.73
CA ALA A 17 -13.13 11.07 -9.80
C ALA A 17 -12.04 10.33 -10.58
N LEU A 18 -10.76 10.68 -10.36
CA LEU A 18 -9.62 9.91 -10.86
C LEU A 18 -9.31 8.78 -9.88
N GLY A 19 -9.08 7.58 -10.38
CA GLY A 19 -8.76 6.43 -9.55
C GLY A 19 -7.89 5.41 -10.24
N SER A 20 -6.93 4.85 -9.50
CA SER A 20 -6.02 3.80 -9.97
C SER A 20 -6.44 2.39 -9.53
N VAL A 21 -7.52 2.26 -8.77
CA VAL A 21 -8.09 0.97 -8.36
C VAL A 21 -9.46 0.81 -9.00
N ARG A 22 -9.51 0.04 -10.10
CA ARG A 22 -10.71 -0.15 -10.92
C ARG A 22 -11.90 -0.64 -10.09
N GLY A 23 -11.72 -1.70 -9.30
CA GLY A 23 -12.80 -2.28 -8.49
C GLY A 23 -13.37 -1.29 -7.45
N GLN A 24 -12.56 -0.33 -6.98
CA GLN A 24 -13.04 0.70 -6.06
C GLN A 24 -13.85 1.77 -6.78
N LEU A 25 -13.47 2.18 -7.99
CA LEU A 25 -14.27 3.07 -8.82
C LEU A 25 -15.62 2.42 -9.17
N GLU A 26 -15.59 1.17 -9.61
CA GLU A 26 -16.80 0.41 -9.98
C GLU A 26 -17.73 0.23 -8.78
N SER A 27 -17.22 -0.13 -7.61
CA SER A 27 -18.03 -0.32 -6.39
C SER A 27 -18.65 0.96 -5.86
N THR A 28 -17.98 2.10 -6.06
CA THR A 28 -18.46 3.41 -5.60
C THR A 28 -19.22 4.19 -6.68
N ALA A 29 -19.13 3.75 -7.93
CA ALA A 29 -19.85 4.25 -9.11
C ALA A 29 -19.99 5.80 -9.14
N PRO A 30 -18.89 6.58 -9.12
CA PRO A 30 -18.99 8.03 -9.15
C PRO A 30 -19.73 8.50 -10.42
N PRO A 31 -20.39 9.65 -10.40
CA PRO A 31 -21.11 10.18 -11.57
C PRO A 31 -20.22 10.25 -12.82
N ARG A 32 -18.95 10.64 -12.64
CA ARG A 32 -17.91 10.54 -13.68
C ARG A 32 -16.64 9.99 -13.04
N GLY A 33 -16.13 8.88 -13.57
CA GLY A 33 -14.91 8.23 -13.11
C GLY A 33 -13.90 8.10 -14.25
N LEU A 34 -12.66 8.54 -14.03
CA LEU A 34 -11.54 8.25 -14.91
C LEU A 34 -10.64 7.21 -14.24
N PHE A 35 -10.66 6.00 -14.76
CA PHE A 35 -9.72 4.97 -14.35
C PHE A 35 -8.39 5.21 -15.04
N CYS A 36 -7.36 5.41 -14.25
CA CYS A 36 -5.99 5.56 -14.70
C CYS A 36 -5.18 4.38 -14.14
N ASP A 37 -4.69 3.52 -15.01
CA ASP A 37 -3.84 2.39 -14.62
C ASP A 37 -2.42 2.91 -14.34
N PHE A 38 -2.34 3.64 -13.23
CA PHE A 38 -1.14 4.31 -12.77
C PHE A 38 -0.75 3.80 -11.39
N PRO A 39 0.54 3.87 -11.08
CA PRO A 39 1.05 3.59 -9.74
C PRO A 39 0.34 4.41 -8.64
N LEU A 40 0.02 3.78 -7.50
CA LEU A 40 -0.49 4.48 -6.34
C LEU A 40 0.50 5.57 -5.91
N GLY A 41 -0.03 6.75 -5.58
CA GLY A 41 0.78 7.92 -5.27
C GLY A 41 1.15 8.79 -6.49
N ARG A 42 0.81 8.34 -7.72
CA ARG A 42 1.04 9.08 -8.97
C ARG A 42 -0.27 9.38 -9.69
N PRO A 43 -1.14 10.24 -9.15
CA PRO A 43 -2.52 10.42 -9.67
C PRO A 43 -2.58 10.97 -11.09
N LEU A 44 -1.52 11.66 -11.53
CA LEU A 44 -1.36 12.16 -12.91
C LEU A 44 -0.32 11.37 -13.72
N GLY A 45 0.11 10.22 -13.21
CA GLY A 45 0.97 9.28 -13.91
C GLY A 45 2.46 9.60 -13.80
N LYS A 46 3.10 10.04 -14.87
CA LYS A 46 4.55 10.25 -14.93
C LYS A 46 4.96 11.53 -14.19
N PRO A 47 5.81 11.47 -13.14
CA PRO A 47 6.42 12.65 -12.56
C PRO A 47 7.27 13.39 -13.60
N ASP A 48 7.33 14.71 -13.50
CA ASP A 48 8.13 15.60 -14.36
C ASP A 48 7.84 15.52 -15.87
N ASP A 49 6.74 14.84 -16.27
CA ASP A 49 6.25 14.78 -17.65
C ASP A 49 4.97 15.64 -17.78
N ALA A 50 5.16 16.93 -18.02
CA ALA A 50 4.06 17.89 -18.12
C ALA A 50 3.10 17.55 -19.26
N ASP A 51 3.60 17.07 -20.38
CA ASP A 51 2.76 16.74 -21.55
C ASP A 51 1.87 15.53 -21.25
N PHE A 52 2.39 14.51 -20.56
CA PHE A 52 1.61 13.38 -20.11
C PHE A 52 0.52 13.82 -19.12
N GLN A 53 0.91 14.59 -18.10
CA GLN A 53 -0.02 15.07 -17.07
C GLN A 53 -1.12 15.95 -17.65
N HIS A 54 -0.79 16.82 -18.62
CA HIS A 54 -1.77 17.64 -19.33
C HIS A 54 -2.78 16.78 -20.13
N ARG A 55 -2.34 15.68 -20.75
CA ARG A 55 -3.27 14.76 -21.44
C ARG A 55 -4.25 14.11 -20.46
N VAL A 56 -3.78 13.69 -19.28
CA VAL A 56 -4.64 13.14 -18.23
C VAL A 56 -5.67 14.17 -17.77
N LEU A 57 -5.24 15.40 -17.48
CA LEU A 57 -6.11 16.49 -17.06
C LEU A 57 -7.11 16.88 -18.15
N ALA A 58 -6.66 16.98 -19.41
CA ALA A 58 -7.53 17.30 -20.54
C ALA A 58 -8.64 16.25 -20.69
N HIS A 59 -8.31 14.96 -20.57
CA HIS A 59 -9.30 13.89 -20.60
C HIS A 59 -10.28 14.03 -19.43
N ALA A 60 -9.78 14.24 -18.22
CA ALA A 60 -10.62 14.43 -17.04
C ALA A 60 -11.58 15.64 -17.21
N PHE A 61 -11.08 16.76 -17.71
CA PHE A 61 -11.92 17.95 -17.93
C PHE A 61 -12.94 17.75 -19.05
N ALA A 62 -12.59 17.03 -20.13
CA ALA A 62 -13.55 16.69 -21.15
C ALA A 62 -14.73 15.84 -20.62
N MET A 63 -14.48 15.00 -19.62
CA MET A 63 -15.55 14.24 -18.98
C MET A 63 -16.57 15.11 -18.23
N LEU A 64 -16.22 16.35 -17.82
CA LEU A 64 -17.16 17.26 -17.19
C LEU A 64 -18.31 17.68 -18.10
N GLU A 65 -18.12 17.62 -19.41
CA GLU A 65 -19.14 17.94 -20.42
C GLU A 65 -20.15 16.81 -20.63
N ARG A 66 -19.90 15.63 -20.07
CA ARG A 66 -20.79 14.46 -20.21
C ARG A 66 -22.01 14.62 -19.32
N THR A 67 -23.15 14.29 -19.91
CA THR A 67 -24.45 14.26 -19.21
C THR A 67 -24.75 12.88 -18.61
N GLU A 68 -24.19 11.81 -19.20
CA GLU A 68 -24.40 10.44 -18.74
C GLU A 68 -23.34 10.02 -17.73
N PRO A 69 -23.74 9.43 -16.59
CA PRO A 69 -22.80 8.85 -15.64
C PRO A 69 -21.99 7.72 -16.26
N GLY A 70 -20.75 7.56 -15.82
CA GLY A 70 -19.94 6.44 -16.28
C GLY A 70 -18.46 6.52 -15.87
N ILE A 71 -17.81 5.39 -16.05
CA ILE A 71 -16.36 5.25 -15.82
C ILE A 71 -15.70 5.02 -17.16
N GLU A 72 -14.71 5.83 -17.47
CA GLU A 72 -13.82 5.64 -18.64
C GLU A 72 -12.43 5.22 -18.17
N ALA A 73 -11.71 4.51 -19.03
CA ALA A 73 -10.30 4.23 -18.84
C ALA A 73 -9.45 5.22 -19.62
N PHE A 74 -8.44 5.78 -18.98
CA PHE A 74 -7.39 6.50 -19.69
C PHE A 74 -6.59 5.50 -20.54
N SER A 75 -6.28 5.89 -21.78
CA SER A 75 -5.76 4.95 -22.77
C SER A 75 -4.30 4.53 -22.57
N GLU A 76 -3.54 5.32 -21.84
CA GLU A 76 -2.14 5.04 -21.58
C GLU A 76 -1.98 4.37 -20.21
N VAL A 77 -1.22 3.28 -20.18
CA VAL A 77 -0.85 2.55 -18.95
C VAL A 77 0.58 2.93 -18.60
N ILE A 78 0.85 3.13 -17.35
CA ILE A 78 2.22 3.27 -16.86
C ILE A 78 2.64 1.93 -16.27
N SER A 79 3.47 1.20 -16.99
CA SER A 79 4.20 0.09 -16.43
C SER A 79 5.30 0.63 -15.50
N ASP A 80 5.43 0.03 -14.33
CA ASP A 80 6.58 0.28 -13.48
C ASP A 80 7.75 -0.55 -14.00
N GLU A 81 8.59 0.07 -14.83
CA GLU A 81 9.84 -0.51 -15.33
C GLU A 81 10.99 -0.29 -14.34
N SER A 82 10.70 0.13 -13.11
CA SER A 82 11.73 0.33 -12.11
C SER A 82 12.50 -0.96 -11.84
N GLU A 83 13.80 -0.82 -11.71
CA GLU A 83 14.67 -1.93 -11.30
C GLU A 83 14.23 -2.49 -9.95
N VAL A 84 14.56 -3.74 -9.70
CA VAL A 84 14.33 -4.35 -8.39
C VAL A 84 15.14 -3.56 -7.36
N LEU A 85 14.48 -3.08 -6.31
CA LEU A 85 15.13 -2.32 -5.25
C LEU A 85 16.22 -3.17 -4.60
N SER A 86 17.47 -2.77 -4.79
CA SER A 86 18.58 -3.36 -4.06
C SER A 86 18.63 -2.75 -2.65
N CYS A 87 18.07 -3.48 -1.70
CA CYS A 87 18.02 -3.07 -0.31
C CYS A 87 18.74 -4.14 0.54
N PRO A 88 20.05 -3.98 0.79
CA PRO A 88 20.83 -4.97 1.53
C PRO A 88 20.29 -5.08 2.97
N MET A 89 19.79 -6.27 3.29
CA MET A 89 19.25 -6.54 4.63
C MET A 89 20.39 -6.60 5.66
N PRO A 90 20.21 -5.97 6.84
CA PRO A 90 21.18 -6.10 7.92
C PRO A 90 21.33 -7.57 8.35
N PRO A 91 22.51 -7.95 8.87
CA PRO A 91 22.70 -9.29 9.41
C PRO A 91 21.73 -9.55 10.57
N ARG A 92 21.13 -10.73 10.55
CA ARG A 92 20.19 -11.15 11.59
C ARG A 92 20.93 -11.84 12.73
N ALA A 93 20.49 -11.62 13.97
CA ALA A 93 20.98 -12.39 15.11
C ALA A 93 20.48 -13.85 15.02
N GLU A 94 21.27 -14.79 15.52
CA GLU A 94 20.78 -16.15 15.74
C GLU A 94 19.67 -16.13 16.81
N SER A 95 18.53 -16.75 16.50
CA SER A 95 17.36 -16.73 17.36
C SER A 95 16.43 -17.89 16.99
N ASP A 96 15.73 -18.42 18.01
CA ASP A 96 14.63 -19.40 17.82
C ASP A 96 13.29 -18.71 17.45
N GLU A 97 13.26 -17.38 17.38
CA GLU A 97 12.07 -16.63 16.97
C GLU A 97 11.84 -16.74 15.47
N HIS A 98 10.61 -16.44 15.07
CA HIS A 98 10.27 -16.44 13.63
C HIS A 98 11.17 -15.46 12.86
N PRO A 99 11.69 -15.84 11.68
CA PRO A 99 12.63 -15.02 10.89
C PRO A 99 12.16 -13.59 10.64
N ALA A 100 10.87 -13.38 10.41
CA ALA A 100 10.26 -12.05 10.22
C ALA A 100 10.38 -11.15 11.46
N VAL A 101 10.36 -11.72 12.66
CA VAL A 101 10.51 -10.98 13.92
C VAL A 101 11.95 -10.53 14.10
N VAL A 102 12.89 -11.45 13.83
CA VAL A 102 14.33 -11.17 13.88
C VAL A 102 14.72 -10.11 12.85
N GLU A 103 14.17 -10.22 11.64
CA GLU A 103 14.35 -9.25 10.55
C GLU A 103 13.90 -7.85 10.96
N ALA A 104 12.69 -7.72 11.51
CA ALA A 104 12.16 -6.44 11.96
C ALA A 104 13.06 -5.78 13.00
N ARG A 105 13.61 -6.56 13.95
CA ARG A 105 14.57 -6.02 14.93
C ARG A 105 15.87 -5.59 14.29
N ALA A 106 16.38 -6.34 13.32
CA ALA A 106 17.61 -6.00 12.59
C ALA A 106 17.45 -4.69 11.78
N LEU A 107 16.25 -4.37 11.34
CA LEU A 107 15.95 -3.13 10.60
C LEU A 107 15.86 -1.88 11.50
N ARG A 108 15.75 -2.02 12.83
CA ARG A 108 15.57 -0.90 13.76
C ARG A 108 16.59 0.24 13.57
N PRO A 109 17.90 0.00 13.47
CA PRO A 109 18.86 1.07 13.26
C PRO A 109 18.70 1.80 11.92
N ALA A 110 18.25 1.10 10.87
CA ALA A 110 17.98 1.71 9.58
C ALA A 110 16.76 2.63 9.64
N TYR A 111 15.66 2.18 10.27
CA TYR A 111 14.49 2.98 10.57
C TYR A 111 14.86 4.26 11.33
N GLU A 112 15.62 4.15 12.43
CA GLU A 112 16.01 5.27 13.26
C GLU A 112 16.85 6.30 12.52
N ARG A 113 17.77 5.88 11.62
CA ARG A 113 18.53 6.80 10.77
C ARG A 113 17.62 7.62 9.86
N THR A 114 16.61 6.99 9.28
CA THR A 114 15.63 7.68 8.42
C THR A 114 14.82 8.70 9.21
N ILE A 115 14.30 8.30 10.38
CA ILE A 115 13.53 9.21 11.24
C ILE A 115 14.37 10.38 11.74
N ALA A 116 15.62 10.13 12.11
CA ALA A 116 16.54 11.19 12.52
C ALA A 116 16.82 12.20 11.39
N ARG A 117 16.82 11.77 10.14
CA ARG A 117 17.07 12.62 8.96
C ARG A 117 15.83 13.37 8.48
N TYR A 118 14.67 12.72 8.44
CA TYR A 118 13.48 13.24 7.79
C TYR A 118 12.32 13.57 8.74
N GLY A 119 12.47 13.22 10.03
CA GLY A 119 11.46 13.43 11.06
C GLY A 119 10.40 12.32 11.13
N GLU A 120 9.63 12.35 12.20
CA GLU A 120 8.64 11.30 12.54
C GLU A 120 7.44 11.20 11.59
N ARG A 121 7.31 12.13 10.65
CA ARG A 121 6.21 12.10 9.65
C ARG A 121 6.40 11.01 8.59
N LEU A 122 7.64 10.55 8.38
CA LEU A 122 7.90 9.37 7.58
C LEU A 122 7.56 8.12 8.41
N GLY A 123 6.66 7.27 7.89
CA GLY A 123 6.21 6.09 8.63
C GLY A 123 5.26 6.42 9.77
N ALA A 124 4.31 7.32 9.54
CA ALA A 124 3.34 7.72 10.56
C ALA A 124 2.54 6.53 11.09
N PHE A 125 2.93 6.04 12.24
CA PHE A 125 2.19 5.02 12.98
C PHE A 125 0.86 5.56 13.46
N ARG A 126 -0.19 4.75 13.33
CA ARG A 126 -1.56 5.11 13.71
C ARG A 126 -2.09 4.28 14.87
N LEU A 127 -1.63 3.04 14.99
CA LEU A 127 -2.10 2.08 15.97
C LEU A 127 -1.02 1.64 16.94
N MET A 128 0.26 1.62 16.52
CA MET A 128 1.36 1.13 17.31
C MET A 128 2.63 1.95 17.06
N GLY A 129 3.59 1.89 17.97
CA GLY A 129 4.93 2.45 17.77
C GLY A 129 5.90 1.46 17.15
N PRO A 130 7.10 1.93 16.77
CA PRO A 130 8.10 1.08 16.14
C PRO A 130 8.59 -0.08 17.02
N ASP A 131 8.48 0.04 18.34
CA ASP A 131 8.86 -1.00 19.29
C ASP A 131 7.89 -2.18 19.29
N GLU A 132 6.65 -1.96 18.87
CA GLU A 132 5.59 -2.96 18.84
C GLU A 132 5.56 -3.74 17.51
N VAL A 133 6.26 -3.25 16.47
CA VAL A 133 6.29 -3.88 15.14
C VAL A 133 6.72 -5.35 15.18
N PRO A 134 7.80 -5.75 15.87
CA PRO A 134 8.18 -7.16 15.93
C PRO A 134 7.09 -8.06 16.53
N ALA A 135 6.42 -7.60 17.58
CA ALA A 135 5.33 -8.34 18.21
C ALA A 135 4.10 -8.46 17.29
N ALA A 136 3.75 -7.39 16.58
CA ALA A 136 2.68 -7.42 15.60
C ALA A 136 2.98 -8.39 14.45
N ILE A 137 4.21 -8.41 13.94
CA ILE A 137 4.64 -9.38 12.92
C ILE A 137 4.52 -10.81 13.43
N ALA A 138 4.87 -11.08 14.70
CA ALA A 138 4.72 -12.41 15.29
C ALA A 138 3.27 -12.90 15.25
N THR A 139 2.28 -12.01 15.43
CA THR A 139 0.86 -12.40 15.33
C THR A 139 0.48 -12.82 13.91
N PHE A 140 0.95 -12.10 12.88
CA PHE A 140 0.71 -12.48 11.48
C PHE A 140 1.46 -13.76 11.09
N ALA A 141 2.68 -13.95 11.59
CA ALA A 141 3.43 -15.19 11.39
C ALA A 141 2.71 -16.40 11.98
N ALA A 142 2.13 -16.26 13.19
CA ALA A 142 1.32 -17.30 13.80
C ALA A 142 0.06 -17.62 12.97
N VAL A 143 -0.63 -16.60 12.43
CA VAL A 143 -1.78 -16.79 11.56
C VAL A 143 -1.36 -17.48 10.27
N ALA A 144 -0.25 -17.10 9.64
CA ALA A 144 0.31 -17.76 8.46
C ALA A 144 0.64 -19.24 8.73
N GLY A 145 0.99 -19.58 9.98
CA GLY A 145 1.20 -20.95 10.43
C GLY A 145 -0.08 -21.73 10.81
N GLY A 146 -1.27 -21.15 10.53
CA GLY A 146 -2.56 -21.80 10.78
C GLY A 146 -3.24 -21.45 12.11
N ALA A 147 -2.70 -20.53 12.89
CA ALA A 147 -3.39 -20.07 14.09
C ALA A 147 -4.71 -19.37 13.74
N PRO A 148 -5.76 -19.53 14.57
CA PRO A 148 -7.01 -18.81 14.36
C PRO A 148 -6.78 -17.29 14.41
N TRP A 149 -7.04 -16.59 13.32
CA TRP A 149 -6.74 -15.17 13.20
C TRP A 149 -7.44 -14.29 14.26
N ARG A 150 -8.62 -14.73 14.75
CA ARG A 150 -9.37 -14.01 15.79
C ARG A 150 -8.70 -14.06 17.15
N ASP A 151 -7.94 -15.11 17.40
CA ASP A 151 -7.31 -15.39 18.69
C ASP A 151 -5.81 -15.06 18.70
N ALA A 152 -5.28 -14.71 17.52
CA ALA A 152 -3.85 -14.43 17.33
C ALA A 152 -3.36 -13.14 18.02
N GLY A 153 -4.27 -12.30 18.52
CA GLY A 153 -3.90 -11.08 19.25
C GLY A 153 -3.43 -9.94 18.33
N ILE A 154 -3.91 -9.88 17.06
CA ILE A 154 -3.59 -8.76 16.16
C ILE A 154 -4.05 -7.45 16.83
N PRO A 155 -3.16 -6.45 16.99
CA PRO A 155 -3.46 -5.25 17.78
C PRO A 155 -4.34 -4.23 17.05
N GLY A 156 -5.53 -4.64 16.58
CA GLY A 156 -6.49 -3.77 15.91
C GLY A 156 -7.00 -4.30 14.58
N ILE A 157 -7.37 -3.40 13.68
CA ILE A 157 -7.82 -3.78 12.32
C ILE A 157 -6.63 -4.28 11.52
N PRO A 158 -6.61 -5.54 11.04
CA PRO A 158 -5.43 -6.13 10.40
C PRO A 158 -4.79 -5.27 9.31
N ALA A 159 -5.60 -4.71 8.40
CA ALA A 159 -5.10 -3.86 7.32
C ALA A 159 -4.39 -2.59 7.83
N ARG A 160 -4.81 -2.02 8.95
CA ARG A 160 -4.15 -0.84 9.53
C ARG A 160 -2.86 -1.20 10.26
N VAL A 161 -2.84 -2.36 10.91
CA VAL A 161 -1.63 -2.88 11.56
C VAL A 161 -0.57 -3.13 10.49
N VAL A 162 -0.96 -3.73 9.36
CA VAL A 162 -0.04 -3.95 8.23
C VAL A 162 0.44 -2.63 7.61
N GLN A 163 -0.39 -1.58 7.57
CA GLN A 163 0.06 -0.26 7.11
C GLN A 163 1.18 0.30 8.01
N ASP A 164 1.07 0.14 9.33
CA ASP A 164 2.11 0.57 10.26
C ASP A 164 3.38 -0.27 10.11
N ILE A 165 3.26 -1.60 9.95
CA ILE A 165 4.40 -2.48 9.66
C ILE A 165 5.09 -2.06 8.36
N ARG A 166 4.34 -1.83 7.29
CA ARG A 166 4.89 -1.36 6.00
C ARG A 166 5.61 -0.04 6.16
N GLY A 167 5.00 0.94 6.82
CA GLY A 167 5.62 2.24 7.06
C GLY A 167 6.97 2.14 7.78
N TYR A 168 7.10 1.17 8.70
CA TYR A 168 8.37 0.87 9.35
C TYR A 168 9.42 0.34 8.37
N TYR A 169 9.05 -0.61 7.50
CA TYR A 169 9.93 -1.20 6.49
C TYR A 169 10.30 -0.19 5.41
N GLU A 170 9.33 0.57 4.88
CA GLU A 170 9.54 1.63 3.89
C GLU A 170 10.50 2.70 4.43
N ALA A 171 10.34 3.11 5.70
CA ALA A 171 11.28 4.03 6.32
C ALA A 171 12.69 3.41 6.46
N ALA A 172 12.80 2.13 6.78
CA ALA A 172 14.10 1.46 6.83
C ALA A 172 14.75 1.36 5.43
N ALA A 173 13.96 1.05 4.40
CA ALA A 173 14.42 0.97 3.02
C ALA A 173 15.05 2.27 2.52
N VAL A 174 14.48 3.43 2.85
CA VAL A 174 15.07 4.76 2.53
C VAL A 174 16.51 4.92 3.03
N SER A 175 16.86 4.28 4.14
CA SER A 175 18.22 4.34 4.72
C SER A 175 19.15 3.24 4.23
N LEU A 176 18.62 2.19 3.64
CA LEU A 176 19.39 1.01 3.18
C LEU A 176 19.64 1.02 1.68
N ALA A 177 18.72 1.56 0.91
CA ALA A 177 18.82 1.63 -0.55
C ALA A 177 19.86 2.66 -1.00
N ASP A 178 20.40 2.46 -2.18
CA ASP A 178 21.34 3.36 -2.83
C ASP A 178 20.69 4.61 -3.47
N HIS A 179 19.36 4.57 -3.61
CA HIS A 179 18.53 5.69 -4.08
C HIS A 179 17.24 5.76 -3.25
N THR A 180 16.47 6.85 -3.40
CA THR A 180 15.15 6.96 -2.75
C THR A 180 14.16 6.05 -3.47
N PRO A 181 13.64 4.99 -2.80
CA PRO A 181 12.72 4.05 -3.44
C PRO A 181 11.42 4.72 -3.90
N SER A 182 10.88 4.28 -5.01
CA SER A 182 9.51 4.58 -5.38
C SER A 182 8.53 3.74 -4.55
N ALA A 183 7.28 4.17 -4.45
CA ALA A 183 6.25 3.41 -3.73
C ALA A 183 6.04 1.98 -4.28
N PHE A 184 6.39 1.74 -5.55
CA PHE A 184 6.33 0.41 -6.18
C PHE A 184 7.49 -0.48 -5.78
N GLU A 185 8.70 0.06 -5.85
CA GLU A 185 9.92 -0.63 -5.41
C GLU A 185 9.79 -1.04 -3.97
N ASP A 186 9.38 -0.12 -3.08
CA ASP A 186 9.11 -0.41 -1.67
C ASP A 186 8.06 -1.49 -1.48
N THR A 187 6.93 -1.39 -2.20
CA THR A 187 5.84 -2.37 -2.08
C THR A 187 6.30 -3.76 -2.53
N ARG A 188 6.98 -3.84 -3.68
CA ARG A 188 7.49 -5.10 -4.23
C ARG A 188 8.53 -5.71 -3.30
N TRP A 189 9.52 -4.91 -2.89
CA TRP A 189 10.54 -5.33 -1.95
C TRP A 189 9.93 -5.85 -0.66
N PHE A 190 9.04 -5.08 -0.03
CA PHE A 190 8.40 -5.51 1.20
C PHE A 190 7.65 -6.83 1.05
N GLN A 191 6.84 -6.96 0.00
CA GLN A 191 5.98 -8.12 -0.17
C GLN A 191 6.73 -9.39 -0.58
N HIS A 192 7.76 -9.27 -1.41
CA HIS A 192 8.41 -10.43 -2.03
C HIS A 192 9.78 -10.76 -1.46
N GLU A 193 10.48 -9.79 -0.92
CA GLU A 193 11.87 -9.97 -0.49
C GLU A 193 12.06 -9.95 1.03
N THR A 194 11.02 -9.55 1.80
CA THR A 194 11.11 -9.56 3.26
C THR A 194 10.34 -10.72 3.87
N GLU A 195 10.85 -11.23 4.99
CA GLU A 195 10.18 -12.28 5.76
C GLU A 195 8.84 -11.80 6.33
N ALA A 196 8.78 -10.51 6.73
CA ALA A 196 7.53 -9.93 7.21
C ALA A 196 6.46 -9.84 6.12
N GLY A 197 6.85 -9.46 4.89
CA GLY A 197 5.95 -9.44 3.75
C GLY A 197 5.40 -10.84 3.44
N GLN A 198 6.26 -11.85 3.45
CA GLN A 198 5.86 -13.24 3.23
C GLN A 198 4.93 -13.76 4.35
N ALA A 199 5.21 -13.42 5.61
CA ALA A 199 4.33 -13.76 6.72
C ALA A 199 2.94 -13.11 6.58
N ILE A 200 2.87 -11.85 6.13
CA ILE A 200 1.61 -11.15 5.90
C ILE A 200 0.85 -11.73 4.70
N LEU A 201 1.53 -12.08 3.62
CA LEU A 201 0.92 -12.79 2.47
C LEU A 201 0.35 -14.15 2.89
N GLY A 202 1.08 -14.90 3.72
CA GLY A 202 0.62 -16.15 4.31
C GLY A 202 -0.62 -15.94 5.18
N ALA A 203 -0.59 -14.96 6.07
CA ALA A 203 -1.71 -14.62 6.94
C ALA A 203 -2.96 -14.19 6.14
N LYS A 204 -2.79 -13.44 5.05
CA LYS A 204 -3.90 -13.08 4.15
C LYS A 204 -4.61 -14.32 3.61
N ARG A 205 -3.86 -15.28 3.07
CA ARG A 205 -4.41 -16.53 2.53
C ARG A 205 -5.12 -17.34 3.62
N GLU A 206 -4.52 -17.41 4.79
CA GLU A 206 -5.08 -18.15 5.92
C GLU A 206 -6.35 -17.50 6.47
N MET A 207 -6.39 -16.17 6.60
CA MET A 207 -7.60 -15.44 7.01
C MET A 207 -8.75 -15.65 6.03
N GLU A 208 -8.47 -15.66 4.72
CA GLU A 208 -9.44 -15.98 3.69
C GLU A 208 -9.97 -17.42 3.83
N ALA A 209 -9.07 -18.40 4.00
CA ALA A 209 -9.41 -19.79 4.21
C ALA A 209 -10.25 -20.02 5.47
N GLN A 210 -9.98 -19.26 6.52
CA GLN A 210 -10.75 -19.27 7.78
C GLN A 210 -12.09 -18.49 7.68
N GLY A 211 -12.48 -17.99 6.50
CA GLY A 211 -13.73 -17.28 6.27
C GLY A 211 -13.82 -15.90 6.88
N ALA A 212 -12.71 -15.19 7.01
CA ALA A 212 -12.71 -13.79 7.39
C ALA A 212 -13.42 -12.94 6.32
N LYS A 213 -14.13 -11.87 6.76
CA LYS A 213 -14.77 -10.96 5.81
C LYS A 213 -13.73 -10.29 4.92
N PRO A 214 -13.99 -10.14 3.59
CA PRO A 214 -13.03 -9.55 2.65
C PRO A 214 -12.40 -8.24 3.11
N GLY A 215 -13.17 -7.31 3.67
CA GLY A 215 -12.65 -6.03 4.18
C GLY A 215 -11.59 -6.13 5.29
N LEU A 216 -11.36 -7.31 5.87
CA LEU A 216 -10.33 -7.53 6.89
C LEU A 216 -9.00 -7.99 6.30
N TRP A 217 -9.01 -8.67 5.15
CA TRP A 217 -7.81 -9.25 4.55
C TRP A 217 -7.44 -8.71 3.17
N GLN A 218 -8.40 -8.20 2.39
CA GLN A 218 -8.14 -7.69 1.03
C GLN A 218 -7.06 -6.61 0.98
N TYR A 219 -6.99 -5.77 2.01
CA TYR A 219 -6.06 -4.64 2.07
C TYR A 219 -4.77 -4.95 2.87
N LEU A 220 -4.52 -6.21 3.21
CA LEU A 220 -3.23 -6.61 3.79
C LEU A 220 -2.09 -6.46 2.78
N THR A 221 -2.42 -6.62 1.50
CA THR A 221 -1.49 -6.40 0.41
C THR A 221 -2.12 -5.46 -0.61
N THR A 222 -1.35 -4.55 -1.19
CA THR A 222 -1.80 -3.57 -2.19
C THR A 222 -0.94 -3.68 -3.44
N GLY A 223 -1.54 -3.41 -4.62
CA GLY A 223 -0.85 -3.43 -5.90
C GLY A 223 -0.95 -4.75 -6.66
N ALA A 224 -0.21 -4.88 -7.75
CA ALA A 224 -0.19 -6.01 -8.68
C ALA A 224 0.32 -7.35 -8.07
N ALA A 225 0.70 -7.35 -6.82
CA ALA A 225 1.10 -8.54 -6.06
C ALA A 225 -0.08 -9.22 -5.33
N ALA A 226 -1.30 -8.92 -5.74
CA ALA A 226 -2.50 -9.53 -5.15
C ALA A 226 -2.92 -10.84 -5.84
N ASP A 227 -2.14 -11.32 -6.81
CA ASP A 227 -2.36 -12.57 -7.55
C ASP A 227 -1.47 -13.71 -7.03
#